data_b43279dd7504146fb76a890fb6281ccd
#
_entry.id   b43279dd7504146fb76a890fb6281ccd
#
_cell.length_a   1.000
_cell.length_b   1.000
_cell.length_c   1.000
_cell.angle_alpha   90.00
_cell.angle_beta   90.00
_cell.angle_gamma   90.00
#
_symmetry.space_group_name_H-M   'P 1'
#
loop_
_entity.id
_entity.type
_entity.pdbx_description
1 polymer ?
#
loop_
_entity_poly.entity_id
_entity_poly.type
_entity_poly.pdbx_seq_one_letter_code
_entity_poly.pdbx_strand_id
1 'polypeptide(L)'
;MIEFRNVSKSFWTGTRRKVILDRASFRVDLGNSLGILAGNGAGKTTIINMMAGLEKPDEGIIKKTSRVSFPLGFMGGVNPKHSAKENCRYIARLYGLDPDYVESFCRWVCGLGEYFEVPISTFS
;
A
#
# COMPACT_ATOMS: atom_id res chain seq x y z
N MET A 1 -7.15 13.50 -4.28
CA MET A 1 -6.49 13.59 -5.59
C MET A 1 -5.03 13.20 -5.49
N ILE A 2 -4.54 12.40 -6.43
CA ILE A 2 -3.11 12.12 -6.64
C ILE A 2 -2.78 12.56 -8.05
N GLU A 3 -1.72 13.35 -8.23
CA GLU A 3 -1.31 13.87 -9.52
C GLU A 3 0.20 13.65 -9.72
N PHE A 4 0.55 13.00 -10.82
CA PHE A 4 1.91 12.83 -11.31
C PHE A 4 2.17 13.89 -12.38
N ARG A 5 3.29 14.61 -12.27
CA ARG A 5 3.73 15.65 -13.23
C ARG A 5 5.15 15.35 -13.68
N ASN A 6 5.31 14.95 -14.94
CA ASN A 6 6.59 14.63 -15.57
C ASN A 6 7.45 13.69 -14.71
N VAL A 7 6.81 12.67 -14.14
CA VAL A 7 7.46 11.73 -13.22
C VAL A 7 8.28 10.72 -13.99
N SER A 8 9.56 10.63 -13.67
CA SER A 8 10.47 9.58 -14.15
C SER A 8 10.93 8.72 -12.96
N LYS A 9 11.04 7.41 -13.21
CA LYS A 9 11.57 6.45 -12.25
C LYS A 9 12.29 5.33 -12.97
N SER A 10 13.50 5.00 -12.53
CA SER A 10 14.29 3.89 -13.04
C SER A 10 15.08 3.20 -11.93
N PHE A 11 15.47 1.97 -12.18
CA PHE A 11 16.36 1.22 -11.30
C PHE A 11 17.52 0.63 -12.12
N TRP A 12 18.67 0.49 -11.48
CA TRP A 12 19.80 -0.23 -12.03
C TRP A 12 19.76 -1.69 -11.57
N THR A 13 19.80 -2.62 -12.52
CA THR A 13 19.93 -4.05 -12.24
C THR A 13 21.23 -4.51 -12.85
N GLY A 14 22.28 -4.52 -12.04
CA GLY A 14 23.64 -4.70 -12.54
C GLY A 14 24.02 -3.56 -13.49
N THR A 15 24.33 -3.89 -14.74
CA THR A 15 24.69 -2.92 -15.80
C THR A 15 23.50 -2.39 -16.60
N ARG A 16 22.28 -2.92 -16.38
CA ARG A 16 21.08 -2.52 -17.13
C ARG A 16 20.23 -1.53 -16.35
N ARG A 17 19.89 -0.42 -16.99
CA ARG A 17 18.89 0.52 -16.51
C ARG A 17 17.49 0.04 -16.90
N LYS A 18 16.63 -0.16 -15.90
CA LYS A 18 15.24 -0.50 -16.08
C LYS A 18 14.39 0.73 -15.82
N VAL A 19 13.79 1.28 -16.87
CA VAL A 19 12.87 2.41 -16.77
C VAL A 19 11.49 1.89 -16.38
N ILE A 20 10.90 2.49 -15.33
CA ILE A 20 9.55 2.20 -14.84
C ILE A 20 8.55 3.25 -15.37
N LEU A 21 8.93 4.52 -15.26
CA LEU A 21 8.20 5.65 -15.84
C LEU A 21 9.19 6.59 -16.51
N ASP A 22 8.78 7.17 -17.63
CA ASP A 22 9.51 8.21 -18.34
C ASP A 22 8.59 9.40 -18.56
N ARG A 23 8.83 10.50 -17.83
CA ARG A 23 8.07 11.77 -17.87
C ARG A 23 6.56 11.58 -17.87
N ALA A 24 6.08 10.59 -17.10
CA ALA A 24 4.68 10.27 -17.04
C ALA A 24 3.89 11.34 -16.28
N SER A 25 2.77 11.74 -16.87
CA SER A 25 1.83 12.68 -16.25
C SER A 25 0.42 12.11 -16.32
N PHE A 26 -0.20 11.97 -15.15
CA PHE A 26 -1.59 11.54 -15.04
C PHE A 26 -2.16 11.99 -13.68
N ARG A 27 -3.48 11.92 -13.55
CA ARG A 27 -4.20 12.35 -12.35
C ARG A 27 -5.29 11.35 -12.00
N VAL A 28 -5.42 11.08 -10.71
CA VAL A 28 -6.52 10.30 -10.14
C VAL A 28 -7.29 11.21 -9.19
N ASP A 29 -8.51 11.53 -9.55
CA ASP A 29 -9.38 12.35 -8.73
C ASP A 29 -10.06 11.56 -7.62
N LEU A 30 -10.58 12.25 -6.62
CA LEU A 30 -11.32 11.63 -5.53
C LEU A 30 -12.56 10.90 -6.08
N GLY A 31 -12.79 9.69 -5.60
CA GLY A 31 -13.90 8.85 -6.07
C GLY A 31 -13.61 8.05 -7.34
N ASN A 32 -12.49 8.32 -8.03
CA ASN A 32 -12.10 7.55 -9.21
C ASN A 32 -11.16 6.38 -8.86
N SER A 33 -11.21 5.34 -9.68
CA SER A 33 -10.30 4.19 -9.62
C SER A 33 -9.33 4.23 -10.81
N LEU A 34 -8.09 3.82 -10.57
CA LEU A 34 -7.04 3.66 -11.59
C LEU A 34 -6.65 2.20 -11.72
N GLY A 35 -6.78 1.64 -12.92
CA GLY A 35 -6.24 0.32 -13.25
C GLY A 35 -4.85 0.42 -13.87
N ILE A 36 -3.86 -0.28 -13.30
CA ILE A 36 -2.50 -0.38 -13.86
C ILE A 36 -2.30 -1.75 -14.48
N LEU A 37 -2.31 -1.81 -15.81
CA LEU A 37 -2.13 -3.04 -16.57
C LEU A 37 -0.70 -3.11 -17.11
N ALA A 38 0.03 -4.13 -16.72
CA ALA A 38 1.39 -4.38 -17.21
C ALA A 38 1.82 -5.82 -16.88
N GLY A 39 2.81 -6.32 -17.60
CA GLY A 39 3.42 -7.62 -17.35
C GLY A 39 4.06 -7.74 -15.95
N ASN A 40 4.44 -8.96 -15.56
CA ASN A 40 5.15 -9.18 -14.31
C ASN A 40 6.52 -8.48 -14.34
N GLY A 41 6.89 -7.89 -13.22
CA GLY A 41 8.14 -7.15 -13.10
C GLY A 41 8.16 -5.78 -13.81
N ALA A 42 7.10 -5.33 -14.47
CA ALA A 42 7.07 -4.06 -15.19
C ALA A 42 7.12 -2.80 -14.28
N GLY A 43 6.99 -2.96 -12.95
CA GLY A 43 7.08 -1.84 -12.01
C GLY A 43 5.76 -1.37 -11.41
N LYS A 44 4.68 -2.17 -11.53
CA LYS A 44 3.37 -1.84 -10.92
C LYS A 44 3.49 -1.50 -9.43
N THR A 45 4.20 -2.33 -8.67
CA THR A 45 4.42 -2.11 -7.24
C THR A 45 5.18 -0.81 -6.97
N THR A 46 6.14 -0.46 -7.82
CA THR A 46 6.89 0.81 -7.69
C THR A 46 5.97 2.02 -7.87
N ILE A 47 5.05 1.98 -8.85
CA ILE A 47 4.08 3.05 -9.08
C ILE A 47 3.15 3.18 -7.86
N ILE A 48 2.65 2.06 -7.34
CA ILE A 48 1.79 2.03 -6.14
C ILE A 48 2.56 2.60 -4.93
N ASN A 49 3.81 2.20 -4.74
CA ASN A 49 4.66 2.72 -3.66
C ASN A 49 4.90 4.23 -3.79
N MET A 50 5.11 4.74 -5.01
CA MET A 50 5.21 6.19 -5.24
C MET A 50 3.88 6.90 -4.94
N MET A 51 2.74 6.31 -5.29
CA MET A 51 1.42 6.84 -4.91
C MET A 51 1.24 6.86 -3.40
N ALA A 52 1.70 5.84 -2.69
CA ALA A 52 1.68 5.79 -1.22
C ALA A 52 2.70 6.73 -0.56
N GLY A 53 3.78 7.10 -1.28
CA GLY A 53 4.89 7.92 -0.75
C GLY A 53 5.98 7.10 -0.10
N LEU A 54 5.98 5.80 -0.30
CA LEU A 54 7.02 4.86 0.15
C LEU A 54 8.23 4.84 -0.78
N GLU A 55 8.06 5.32 -2.01
CA GLU A 55 9.11 5.44 -3.01
C GLU A 55 9.09 6.87 -3.58
N LYS A 56 10.27 7.45 -3.82
CA LYS A 56 10.40 8.77 -4.44
C LYS A 56 10.63 8.64 -5.95
N PRO A 57 10.09 9.55 -6.76
CA PRO A 57 10.46 9.64 -8.16
C PRO A 57 11.93 10.10 -8.29
N ASP A 58 12.57 9.76 -9.40
CA ASP A 58 13.90 10.28 -9.76
C ASP A 58 13.79 11.72 -10.27
N GLU A 59 12.71 12.00 -11.02
CA GLU A 59 12.39 13.33 -11.55
C GLU A 59 10.88 13.56 -11.51
N GLY A 60 10.48 14.84 -11.57
CA GLY A 60 9.07 15.24 -11.55
C GLY A 60 8.50 15.37 -10.13
N ILE A 61 7.19 15.56 -10.05
CA ILE A 61 6.50 15.84 -8.78
C ILE A 61 5.25 14.98 -8.68
N ILE A 62 5.03 14.43 -7.48
CA ILE A 62 3.78 13.75 -7.13
C ILE A 62 3.05 14.59 -6.08
N LYS A 63 1.90 15.16 -6.47
CA LYS A 63 1.04 15.92 -5.56
C LYS A 63 -0.05 15.03 -5.00
N LYS A 64 -0.30 15.16 -3.69
CA LYS A 64 -1.38 14.46 -2.98
C LYS A 64 -2.16 15.48 -2.16
N THR A 65 -3.49 15.48 -2.28
CA THR A 65 -4.38 16.36 -1.51
C THR A 65 -5.26 15.60 -0.51
N SER A 66 -5.09 14.29 -0.42
CA SER A 66 -5.80 13.42 0.52
C SER A 66 -4.83 12.46 1.19
N ARG A 67 -5.25 11.93 2.33
CA ARG A 67 -4.52 10.82 2.97
C ARG A 67 -4.53 9.62 2.03
N VAL A 68 -3.38 8.96 1.92
CA VAL A 68 -3.24 7.73 1.14
C VAL A 68 -2.80 6.64 2.12
N SER A 69 -3.51 5.52 2.13
CA SER A 69 -3.09 4.34 2.89
C SER A 69 -1.78 3.78 2.33
N PHE A 70 -1.07 2.99 3.11
CA PHE A 70 -0.04 2.16 2.52
C PHE A 70 -0.69 1.09 1.61
N PRO A 71 0.06 0.57 0.63
CA PRO A 71 -0.47 -0.41 -0.32
C PRO A 71 -1.01 -1.64 0.39
N LEU A 72 -2.25 -2.01 0.07
CA LEU A 72 -2.84 -3.25 0.51
C LEU A 72 -2.35 -4.37 -0.41
N GLY A 73 -1.77 -5.40 0.13
CA GLY A 73 -1.30 -6.57 -0.59
C GLY A 73 -1.16 -7.73 0.37
N PHE A 74 -0.74 -8.89 -0.12
CA PHE A 74 -0.65 -10.12 0.68
C PHE A 74 0.16 -9.97 1.99
N MET A 75 1.03 -8.95 2.09
CA MET A 75 1.87 -8.70 3.27
C MET A 75 1.86 -7.23 3.71
N GLY A 76 1.00 -6.39 3.13
CA GLY A 76 1.00 -4.94 3.38
C GLY A 76 0.49 -4.56 4.77
N GLY A 77 1.39 -4.17 5.65
CA GLY A 77 1.03 -3.62 6.97
C GLY A 77 0.66 -4.65 8.04
N VAL A 78 0.64 -5.94 7.70
CA VAL A 78 0.32 -7.02 8.62
C VAL A 78 1.60 -7.78 9.01
N ASN A 79 1.86 -7.91 10.30
CA ASN A 79 2.95 -8.73 10.81
C ASN A 79 2.44 -10.17 11.02
N PRO A 80 2.93 -11.16 10.28
CA PRO A 80 2.45 -12.54 10.39
C PRO A 80 2.77 -13.20 11.73
N LYS A 81 3.73 -12.68 12.49
CA LYS A 81 4.07 -13.17 13.83
C LYS A 81 3.10 -12.70 14.92
N HIS A 82 2.28 -11.72 14.62
CA HIS A 82 1.26 -11.20 15.52
C HIS A 82 -0.10 -11.80 15.17
N SER A 83 -1.00 -11.80 16.15
CA SER A 83 -2.40 -12.17 15.95
C SER A 83 -3.14 -11.14 15.11
N ALA A 84 -4.31 -11.51 14.58
CA ALA A 84 -5.18 -10.56 13.90
C ALA A 84 -5.55 -9.39 14.82
N LYS A 85 -5.82 -9.67 16.10
CA LYS A 85 -6.08 -8.67 17.14
C LYS A 85 -4.95 -7.65 17.28
N GLU A 86 -3.72 -8.13 17.47
CA GLU A 86 -2.56 -7.24 17.63
C GLU A 86 -2.32 -6.39 16.38
N ASN A 87 -2.47 -6.96 15.18
CA ASN A 87 -2.37 -6.24 13.93
C ASN A 87 -3.44 -5.16 13.78
N CYS A 88 -4.71 -5.47 14.07
CA CYS A 88 -5.81 -4.49 14.04
C CYS A 88 -5.55 -3.33 15.00
N ARG A 89 -5.16 -3.61 16.23
CA ARG A 89 -4.88 -2.58 17.24
C ARG A 89 -3.68 -1.71 16.85
N TYR A 90 -2.64 -2.32 16.28
CA TYR A 90 -1.47 -1.60 15.78
C TYR A 90 -1.86 -0.64 14.65
N ILE A 91 -2.59 -1.14 13.65
CA ILE A 91 -3.06 -0.32 12.51
C ILE A 91 -3.98 0.81 12.99
N ALA A 92 -4.90 0.52 13.90
CA ALA A 92 -5.78 1.54 14.48
C ALA A 92 -4.98 2.71 15.07
N ARG A 93 -3.95 2.41 15.87
CA ARG A 93 -3.07 3.44 16.46
C ARG A 93 -2.32 4.25 15.39
N LEU A 94 -1.81 3.61 14.34
CA LEU A 94 -1.13 4.30 13.23
C LEU A 94 -2.03 5.32 12.53
N TYR A 95 -3.34 5.02 12.44
CA TYR A 95 -4.31 5.91 11.80
C TYR A 95 -5.02 6.86 12.79
N GLY A 96 -4.68 6.80 14.07
CA GLY A 96 -5.33 7.61 15.12
C GLY A 96 -6.79 7.21 15.34
N LEU A 97 -7.14 5.95 15.10
CA LEU A 97 -8.46 5.37 15.35
C LEU A 97 -8.51 4.71 16.73
N ASP A 98 -9.71 4.53 17.26
CA ASP A 98 -9.92 3.77 18.49
C ASP A 98 -9.60 2.28 18.27
N PRO A 99 -8.59 1.71 18.97
CA PRO A 99 -8.21 0.33 18.80
C PRO A 99 -9.28 -0.69 19.18
N ASP A 100 -10.15 -0.36 20.16
CA ASP A 100 -11.19 -1.28 20.63
C ASP A 100 -12.34 -1.32 19.62
N TYR A 101 -12.67 -0.18 19.03
CA TYR A 101 -13.65 -0.11 17.94
C TYR A 101 -13.17 -0.90 16.71
N VAL A 102 -11.92 -0.66 16.26
CA VAL A 102 -11.36 -1.34 15.08
C VAL A 102 -11.24 -2.85 15.32
N GLU A 103 -10.79 -3.27 16.51
CA GLU A 103 -10.73 -4.69 16.89
C GLU A 103 -12.10 -5.35 16.78
N SER A 104 -13.13 -4.75 17.41
CA SER A 104 -14.49 -5.28 17.41
C SER A 104 -15.06 -5.39 15.99
N PHE A 105 -14.85 -4.36 15.16
CA PHE A 105 -15.26 -4.35 13.77
C PHE A 105 -14.56 -5.45 12.96
N CYS A 106 -13.21 -5.55 13.06
CA CYS A 106 -12.45 -6.57 12.35
C CYS A 106 -12.81 -7.99 12.79
N ARG A 107 -13.04 -8.21 14.08
CA ARG A 107 -13.48 -9.50 14.62
C ARG A 107 -14.81 -9.93 14.00
N TRP A 108 -15.75 -9.00 13.90
CA TRP A 108 -17.05 -9.26 13.28
C TRP A 108 -16.93 -9.56 11.78
N VAL A 109 -16.15 -8.75 11.03
CA VAL A 109 -16.02 -8.89 9.57
C VAL A 109 -15.24 -10.15 9.17
N CYS A 110 -14.14 -10.44 9.89
CA CYS A 110 -13.25 -11.56 9.53
C CYS A 110 -13.83 -12.94 9.88
N GLY A 111 -14.72 -13.02 10.88
CA GLY A 111 -15.35 -14.28 11.31
C GLY A 111 -14.36 -15.37 11.76
N LEU A 112 -13.16 -14.99 12.22
CA LEU A 112 -12.08 -15.92 12.57
C LEU A 112 -12.28 -16.65 13.91
N GLY A 113 -13.30 -16.26 14.72
CA GLY A 113 -13.51 -16.86 16.03
C GLY A 113 -12.27 -16.80 16.92
N GLU A 114 -11.88 -17.92 17.48
CA GLU A 114 -10.70 -18.05 18.35
C GLU A 114 -9.37 -17.80 17.61
N TYR A 115 -9.32 -18.05 16.30
CA TYR A 115 -8.13 -17.77 15.49
C TYR A 115 -7.75 -16.28 15.44
N PHE A 116 -8.66 -15.39 15.86
CA PHE A 116 -8.36 -13.97 15.94
C PHE A 116 -7.27 -13.63 16.97
N GLU A 117 -7.05 -14.50 17.96
CA GLU A 117 -6.09 -14.32 19.06
C GLU A 117 -4.73 -15.01 18.80
N VAL A 118 -4.61 -15.82 17.73
CA VAL A 118 -3.35 -16.53 17.44
C VAL A 118 -2.58 -15.89 16.29
N PRO A 119 -1.25 -16.09 16.19
CA PRO A 119 -0.44 -15.52 15.12
C PRO A 119 -0.95 -15.90 13.73
N ILE A 120 -1.00 -14.92 12.83
CA ILE A 120 -1.50 -15.12 11.45
C ILE A 120 -0.67 -16.16 10.70
N SER A 121 0.62 -16.27 11.00
CA SER A 121 1.50 -17.28 10.41
C SER A 121 1.09 -18.74 10.71
N THR A 122 0.17 -18.96 11.66
CA THR A 122 -0.35 -20.29 11.98
C THR A 122 -1.59 -20.65 11.15
N PHE A 123 -2.12 -19.70 10.38
CA PHE A 123 -3.25 -19.97 9.48
C PHE A 123 -2.78 -20.75 8.26
N SER A 124 -3.46 -21.79 7.92
CA SER A 124 -3.23 -22.58 6.68
C SER A 124 -4.13 -22.07 5.55
#